data_589f040e8629c81270c46e51ff0193b3
#
_entry.id   589f040e8629c81270c46e51ff0193b3
#
_cell.length_a   1.000
_cell.length_b   1.000
_cell.length_c   1.000
_cell.angle_alpha   90.00
_cell.angle_beta   90.00
_cell.angle_gamma   90.00
#
_symmetry.space_group_name_H-M   'P 1'
#
loop_
_entity.id
_entity.type
_entity.pdbx_description
1 polymer ?
#
loop_
_entity_poly.entity_id
_entity_poly.type
_entity_poly.pdbx_seq_one_letter_code
_entity_poly.pdbx_strand_id
1 'polypeptide(L)'
;MIEIERKFILRDAAVINELKARDIDVQQKDVTQIYVKITPLEEIRFREASGVFTITQKSGVGLAREENESETDAKSFKKALKNAVGAPIKKTRFLFRLDGIACNVDIFHGALEGLVTFEAEFASEREAAEFSLPDFIAAHVISEVTEDERYKNKNLALFGLPQGEFDAQKSIEILQNSPELELNLPSYIGAMDAMRTVFFQIFMALNKYLSEYANSSDAEALHQIRVNLRKTRSLLKIFTPVFDRKTACYFLLNFKKLAELTNQKRDIDVFCEFLQKQKGFEALASELENLSKTLAQSVQAELQSDEANEILRDWEVFLREGSDFFKGELGDAPIKKLAAKSMRAQILRFKKSLSNLSETTESAQFHKCRIEIKRLRYLSEIFGGGFGFAAAKKCFKKSKILQETFGSLQDADIWLGLLAHVKSGAEQKRIDKLQAKIYKKIYELRSEILDSKPKILKSFTKLSRGLKIYYI
;
A
#
# COMPACT_ATOMS: atom_id res chain seq x y z
N MET A 1 -5.51 8.30 36.66
CA MET A 1 -6.46 7.26 37.14
C MET A 1 -6.38 6.10 36.16
N ILE A 2 -6.35 4.86 36.62
CA ILE A 2 -6.35 3.70 35.73
C ILE A 2 -7.81 3.51 35.30
N GLU A 3 -8.04 3.50 33.99
CA GLU A 3 -9.37 3.27 33.39
C GLU A 3 -9.52 1.74 33.21
N ILE A 4 -10.47 1.14 33.96
CA ILE A 4 -10.76 -0.29 33.90
C ILE A 4 -12.14 -0.42 33.27
N GLU A 5 -12.18 -0.98 32.04
CA GLU A 5 -13.39 -1.13 31.27
C GLU A 5 -13.55 -2.56 30.72
N ARG A 6 -14.79 -2.99 30.54
CA ARG A 6 -15.14 -4.16 29.72
C ARG A 6 -15.93 -3.71 28.51
N LYS A 7 -15.59 -4.27 27.34
CA LYS A 7 -16.12 -3.88 26.05
C LYS A 7 -16.73 -5.05 25.29
N PHE A 8 -17.91 -4.84 24.76
CA PHE A 8 -18.67 -5.86 24.05
C PHE A 8 -19.17 -5.33 22.71
N ILE A 9 -19.22 -6.19 21.70
CA ILE A 9 -19.86 -5.91 20.42
C ILE A 9 -21.32 -6.31 20.52
N LEU A 10 -22.20 -5.39 20.12
CA LEU A 10 -23.63 -5.64 20.01
C LEU A 10 -24.03 -5.92 18.56
N ARG A 11 -25.08 -6.72 18.39
CA ARG A 11 -25.67 -7.04 17.08
C ARG A 11 -26.24 -5.81 16.39
N ASP A 12 -26.89 -4.96 17.17
CA ASP A 12 -27.55 -3.74 16.73
C ASP A 12 -27.76 -2.78 17.91
N ALA A 13 -28.45 -1.67 17.67
CA ALA A 13 -28.76 -0.65 18.65
C ALA A 13 -30.09 -0.89 19.41
N ALA A 14 -30.76 -2.03 19.23
CA ALA A 14 -32.07 -2.28 19.83
C ALA A 14 -32.04 -2.27 21.37
N VAL A 15 -30.88 -2.56 21.97
CA VAL A 15 -30.67 -2.45 23.43
C VAL A 15 -31.05 -1.08 24.00
N ILE A 16 -30.95 0.00 23.21
CA ILE A 16 -31.32 1.36 23.64
C ILE A 16 -32.83 1.47 23.92
N ASN A 17 -33.66 0.79 23.12
CA ASN A 17 -35.11 0.76 23.34
C ASN A 17 -35.44 -0.01 24.61
N GLU A 18 -34.69 -1.07 24.91
CA GLU A 18 -34.88 -1.84 26.14
C GLU A 18 -34.46 -1.07 27.40
N LEU A 19 -33.39 -0.26 27.31
CA LEU A 19 -32.98 0.64 28.38
C LEU A 19 -34.12 1.65 28.70
N LYS A 20 -34.71 2.26 27.68
CA LYS A 20 -35.79 3.21 27.81
C LYS A 20 -37.05 2.55 28.35
N ALA A 21 -37.39 1.34 27.93
CA ALA A 21 -38.55 0.59 28.42
C ALA A 21 -38.44 0.20 29.91
N ARG A 22 -37.23 0.25 30.47
CA ARG A 22 -36.94 0.00 31.91
C ARG A 22 -36.78 1.29 32.72
N ASP A 23 -37.15 2.45 32.15
CA ASP A 23 -37.03 3.77 32.77
C ASP A 23 -35.58 4.11 33.19
N ILE A 24 -34.56 3.54 32.51
CA ILE A 24 -33.17 3.89 32.72
C ILE A 24 -32.90 5.23 32.03
N ASP A 25 -32.40 6.21 32.82
CA ASP A 25 -32.03 7.51 32.27
C ASP A 25 -30.86 7.38 31.30
N VAL A 26 -31.07 7.75 30.04
CA VAL A 26 -30.12 7.61 28.96
C VAL A 26 -29.82 8.97 28.32
N GLN A 27 -28.61 9.45 28.47
CA GLN A 27 -28.12 10.69 27.85
C GLN A 27 -27.46 10.40 26.51
N GLN A 28 -27.92 11.08 25.47
CA GLN A 28 -27.33 10.96 24.12
C GLN A 28 -26.35 12.09 23.84
N LYS A 29 -25.20 11.76 23.26
CA LYS A 29 -24.18 12.72 22.79
C LYS A 29 -23.59 12.28 21.46
N ASP A 30 -23.49 13.20 20.50
CA ASP A 30 -22.71 12.97 19.30
C ASP A 30 -21.24 13.28 19.58
N VAL A 31 -20.37 12.37 19.19
CA VAL A 31 -18.93 12.44 19.48
C VAL A 31 -18.15 12.32 18.17
N THR A 32 -17.27 13.31 17.94
CA THR A 32 -16.23 13.21 16.91
C THR A 32 -14.86 13.19 17.58
N GLN A 33 -14.08 12.15 17.37
CA GLN A 33 -12.76 11.96 17.96
C GLN A 33 -11.70 11.83 16.88
N ILE A 34 -10.57 12.51 17.04
CA ILE A 34 -9.43 12.48 16.14
C ILE A 34 -8.13 12.32 16.92
N TYR A 35 -7.21 11.60 16.31
CA TYR A 35 -5.86 11.43 16.85
C TYR A 35 -4.88 12.29 16.07
N VAL A 36 -3.99 13.02 16.74
CA VAL A 36 -2.92 13.82 16.11
C VAL A 36 -1.53 13.25 16.37
N LYS A 37 -1.44 12.39 17.38
CA LYS A 37 -0.22 11.65 17.72
C LYS A 37 -0.56 10.28 18.29
N ILE A 38 0.06 9.25 17.76
CA ILE A 38 -0.01 7.88 18.29
C ILE A 38 1.41 7.34 18.22
N THR A 39 1.98 7.05 19.38
CA THR A 39 3.29 6.40 19.56
C THR A 39 3.19 5.40 20.69
N PRO A 40 4.18 4.50 20.91
CA PRO A 40 4.18 3.60 22.06
C PRO A 40 4.18 4.34 23.40
N LEU A 41 4.75 5.56 23.43
CA LEU A 41 4.97 6.35 24.64
C LEU A 41 3.94 7.45 24.82
N GLU A 42 3.20 7.84 23.78
CA GLU A 42 2.33 9.01 23.83
C GLU A 42 1.21 8.93 22.80
N GLU A 43 0.01 9.28 23.24
CA GLU A 43 -1.18 9.38 22.44
C GLU A 43 -1.84 10.76 22.70
N ILE A 44 -2.14 11.50 21.64
CA ILE A 44 -2.85 12.78 21.74
C ILE A 44 -4.10 12.68 20.88
N ARG A 45 -5.26 12.83 21.52
CA ARG A 45 -6.56 12.87 20.86
C ARG A 45 -7.28 14.18 21.12
N PHE A 46 -8.04 14.62 20.15
CA PHE A 46 -9.03 15.68 20.29
C PHE A 46 -10.41 15.06 20.19
N ARG A 47 -11.33 15.54 21.02
CA ARG A 47 -12.73 15.12 21.03
C ARG A 47 -13.63 16.34 20.94
N GLU A 48 -14.66 16.26 20.14
CA GLU A 48 -15.80 17.15 20.14
C GLU A 48 -16.99 16.33 20.57
N ALA A 49 -17.72 16.79 21.58
CA ALA A 49 -18.93 16.12 22.10
C ALA A 49 -19.98 17.19 22.42
N SER A 50 -21.04 17.25 21.61
CA SER A 50 -22.15 18.19 21.79
C SER A 50 -21.71 19.65 21.97
N GLY A 51 -20.73 20.09 21.16
CA GLY A 51 -20.20 21.45 21.18
C GLY A 51 -19.07 21.71 22.19
N VAL A 52 -18.73 20.76 23.04
CA VAL A 52 -17.59 20.84 23.95
C VAL A 52 -16.36 20.20 23.29
N PHE A 53 -15.23 20.89 23.34
CA PHE A 53 -13.98 20.44 22.74
C PHE A 53 -12.96 20.12 23.83
N THR A 54 -12.40 18.90 23.78
CA THR A 54 -11.35 18.49 24.72
C THR A 54 -10.12 17.94 23.98
N ILE A 55 -8.96 18.08 24.64
CA ILE A 55 -7.70 17.44 24.26
C ILE A 55 -7.28 16.49 25.36
N THR A 56 -7.03 15.24 25.02
CA THR A 56 -6.54 14.22 25.94
C THR A 56 -5.14 13.82 25.52
N GLN A 57 -4.21 13.85 26.44
CA GLN A 57 -2.84 13.35 26.27
C GLN A 57 -2.62 12.18 27.22
N LYS A 58 -2.30 11.01 26.65
CA LYS A 58 -1.91 9.82 27.41
C LYS A 58 -0.42 9.60 27.19
N SER A 59 0.36 9.48 28.29
CA SER A 59 1.81 9.25 28.27
C SER A 59 2.19 8.09 29.18
N GLY A 60 3.27 7.35 28.84
CA GLY A 60 3.77 6.19 29.60
C GLY A 60 3.68 4.87 28.86
N VAL A 61 4.14 3.79 29.51
CA VAL A 61 4.20 2.41 28.95
C VAL A 61 3.44 1.46 29.87
N GLY A 62 2.69 0.53 29.29
CA GLY A 62 1.97 -0.51 30.02
C GLY A 62 0.74 0.01 30.77
N LEU A 63 0.49 -0.53 31.97
CA LEU A 63 -0.67 -0.20 32.82
C LEU A 63 -0.54 1.18 33.51
N ALA A 64 0.67 1.73 33.63
CA ALA A 64 0.92 3.04 34.26
C ALA A 64 0.99 4.15 33.21
N ARG A 65 -0.17 4.58 32.70
CA ARG A 65 -0.29 5.73 31.80
C ARG A 65 -0.85 6.93 32.52
N GLU A 66 -0.15 8.05 32.43
CA GLU A 66 -0.72 9.34 32.84
C GLU A 66 -1.68 9.82 31.76
N GLU A 67 -2.90 10.16 32.17
CA GLU A 67 -3.91 10.78 31.31
C GLU A 67 -4.19 12.20 31.81
N ASN A 68 -3.96 13.17 30.93
CA ASN A 68 -4.29 14.57 31.15
C ASN A 68 -5.34 14.99 30.12
N GLU A 69 -6.51 15.41 30.60
CA GLU A 69 -7.57 15.98 29.76
C GLU A 69 -7.76 17.45 30.10
N SER A 70 -7.90 18.28 29.07
CA SER A 70 -8.14 19.71 29.19
C SER A 70 -9.11 20.18 28.10
N GLU A 71 -9.83 21.26 28.37
CA GLU A 71 -10.68 21.91 27.38
C GLU A 71 -9.83 22.59 26.29
N THR A 72 -10.39 22.68 25.10
CA THR A 72 -9.80 23.36 23.95
C THR A 72 -10.90 24.07 23.16
N ASP A 73 -10.56 24.71 22.05
CA ASP A 73 -11.49 25.47 21.23
C ASP A 73 -11.74 24.82 19.85
N ALA A 74 -12.83 25.25 19.20
CA ALA A 74 -13.23 24.77 17.88
C ALA A 74 -12.15 25.04 16.80
N LYS A 75 -11.34 26.09 16.93
CA LYS A 75 -10.27 26.44 15.97
C LYS A 75 -9.12 25.45 16.09
N SER A 76 -8.74 25.11 17.31
CA SER A 76 -7.73 24.08 17.60
C SER A 76 -8.19 22.71 17.11
N PHE A 77 -9.45 22.33 17.33
CA PHE A 77 -10.03 21.11 16.81
C PHE A 77 -10.01 21.05 15.27
N LYS A 78 -10.42 22.13 14.57
CA LYS A 78 -10.36 22.21 13.10
C LYS A 78 -8.93 22.11 12.56
N LYS A 79 -7.94 22.66 13.29
CA LYS A 79 -6.51 22.53 12.95
C LYS A 79 -6.03 21.07 13.16
N ALA A 80 -6.44 20.45 14.25
CA ALA A 80 -6.15 19.06 14.56
C ALA A 80 -6.74 18.11 13.49
N LEU A 81 -7.97 18.34 13.03
CA LEU A 81 -8.61 17.56 11.98
C LEU A 81 -7.81 17.54 10.66
N LYS A 82 -7.18 18.67 10.30
CA LYS A 82 -6.30 18.73 9.11
C LYS A 82 -5.01 17.94 9.27
N ASN A 83 -4.60 17.67 10.50
CA ASN A 83 -3.39 16.91 10.84
C ASN A 83 -3.69 15.55 11.47
N ALA A 84 -4.95 15.10 11.35
CA ALA A 84 -5.39 13.85 11.93
C ALA A 84 -4.56 12.67 11.44
N VAL A 85 -4.32 11.75 12.35
CA VAL A 85 -3.65 10.48 12.17
C VAL A 85 -4.71 9.39 12.14
N GLY A 86 -4.88 8.74 11.01
CA GLY A 86 -6.01 7.82 10.78
C GLY A 86 -7.29 8.55 10.37
N ALA A 87 -8.40 7.83 10.38
CA ALA A 87 -9.72 8.38 10.10
C ALA A 87 -10.35 8.99 11.37
N PRO A 88 -11.13 10.07 11.26
CA PRO A 88 -11.95 10.53 12.37
C PRO A 88 -12.95 9.45 12.79
N ILE A 89 -13.07 9.21 14.09
CA ILE A 89 -14.13 8.38 14.66
C ILE A 89 -15.34 9.25 14.90
N LYS A 90 -16.46 8.89 14.30
CA LYS A 90 -17.76 9.51 14.53
C LYS A 90 -18.68 8.49 15.15
N LYS A 91 -19.35 8.87 16.23
CA LYS A 91 -20.30 7.99 16.91
C LYS A 91 -21.35 8.77 17.68
N THR A 92 -22.51 8.17 17.85
CA THR A 92 -23.52 8.60 18.81
C THR A 92 -23.35 7.74 20.05
N ARG A 93 -23.08 8.38 21.20
CA ARG A 93 -22.87 7.73 22.50
C ARG A 93 -24.09 7.90 23.36
N PHE A 94 -24.60 6.80 23.90
CA PHE A 94 -25.69 6.74 24.86
C PHE A 94 -25.10 6.38 26.23
N LEU A 95 -25.14 7.34 27.17
CA LEU A 95 -24.60 7.23 28.52
C LEU A 95 -25.70 6.89 29.51
N PHE A 96 -25.46 5.95 30.41
CA PHE A 96 -26.38 5.53 31.45
C PHE A 96 -25.65 4.87 32.63
N ARG A 97 -26.40 4.53 33.68
CA ARG A 97 -25.87 3.76 34.81
C ARG A 97 -26.64 2.49 35.04
N LEU A 98 -25.95 1.41 35.38
CA LEU A 98 -26.49 0.13 35.82
C LEU A 98 -25.92 -0.19 37.18
N ASP A 99 -26.77 -0.23 38.20
CA ASP A 99 -26.40 -0.52 39.60
C ASP A 99 -25.20 0.33 40.06
N GLY A 100 -25.16 1.60 39.65
CA GLY A 100 -24.07 2.52 39.97
C GLY A 100 -22.88 2.49 39.00
N ILE A 101 -22.73 1.47 38.16
CA ILE A 101 -21.68 1.32 37.18
C ILE A 101 -21.93 2.24 35.99
N ALA A 102 -20.94 3.03 35.59
CA ALA A 102 -21.04 3.87 34.40
C ALA A 102 -20.95 3.01 33.15
N CYS A 103 -21.97 3.14 32.28
CA CYS A 103 -22.07 2.38 31.05
C CYS A 103 -22.31 3.28 29.86
N ASN A 104 -21.91 2.83 28.68
CA ASN A 104 -22.27 3.48 27.44
C ASN A 104 -22.53 2.48 26.30
N VAL A 105 -23.40 2.89 25.38
CA VAL A 105 -23.55 2.26 24.06
C VAL A 105 -23.10 3.24 23.01
N ASP A 106 -22.15 2.84 22.19
CA ASP A 106 -21.66 3.63 21.06
C ASP A 106 -22.17 3.06 19.74
N ILE A 107 -22.86 3.88 18.95
CA ILE A 107 -23.23 3.58 17.56
C ILE A 107 -22.24 4.34 16.68
N PHE A 108 -21.41 3.62 15.94
CA PHE A 108 -20.42 4.22 15.08
C PHE A 108 -20.98 4.58 13.71
N HIS A 109 -20.41 5.62 13.07
CA HIS A 109 -20.84 6.18 11.80
C HIS A 109 -19.69 6.30 10.79
N GLY A 110 -20.06 6.47 9.50
CA GLY A 110 -19.11 6.72 8.42
C GLY A 110 -18.18 5.54 8.16
N ALA A 111 -16.87 5.71 8.33
CA ALA A 111 -15.89 4.64 8.09
C ALA A 111 -16.03 3.42 9.02
N LEU A 112 -16.78 3.54 10.11
CA LEU A 112 -17.05 2.50 11.11
C LEU A 112 -18.54 2.15 11.19
N GLU A 113 -19.31 2.47 10.15
CA GLU A 113 -20.74 2.17 10.07
C GLU A 113 -21.00 0.68 10.28
N GLY A 114 -22.03 0.37 11.08
CA GLY A 114 -22.41 -1.00 11.45
C GLY A 114 -21.74 -1.52 12.73
N LEU A 115 -20.76 -0.81 13.31
CA LEU A 115 -20.22 -1.17 14.62
C LEU A 115 -21.11 -0.56 15.71
N VAL A 116 -21.55 -1.41 16.64
CA VAL A 116 -22.21 -1.01 17.89
C VAL A 116 -21.49 -1.66 19.04
N THR A 117 -21.07 -0.88 20.05
CA THR A 117 -20.38 -1.41 21.23
C THR A 117 -21.07 -1.01 22.50
N PHE A 118 -21.00 -1.90 23.50
CA PHE A 118 -21.33 -1.60 24.90
C PHE A 118 -20.04 -1.58 25.70
N GLU A 119 -19.86 -0.58 26.54
CA GLU A 119 -18.73 -0.42 27.46
C GLU A 119 -19.27 -0.22 28.87
N ALA A 120 -18.65 -0.87 29.88
CA ALA A 120 -18.87 -0.66 31.29
C ALA A 120 -17.55 -0.32 31.97
N GLU A 121 -17.51 0.74 32.79
CA GLU A 121 -16.34 1.26 33.48
C GLU A 121 -16.39 0.92 34.97
N PHE A 122 -15.28 0.45 35.53
CA PHE A 122 -15.21 -0.09 36.90
C PHE A 122 -14.17 0.63 37.74
N ALA A 123 -14.39 0.67 39.04
CA ALA A 123 -13.46 1.25 39.99
C ALA A 123 -12.27 0.32 40.31
N SER A 124 -12.41 -1.00 40.08
CA SER A 124 -11.36 -1.99 40.33
C SER A 124 -11.45 -3.19 39.37
N GLU A 125 -10.32 -3.89 39.17
CA GLU A 125 -10.27 -5.16 38.42
C GLU A 125 -11.20 -6.24 39.05
N ARG A 126 -11.35 -6.24 40.37
CA ARG A 126 -12.26 -7.14 41.05
C ARG A 126 -13.71 -6.88 40.68
N GLU A 127 -14.13 -5.64 40.66
CA GLU A 127 -15.48 -5.24 40.25
C GLU A 127 -15.74 -5.62 38.77
N ALA A 128 -14.75 -5.40 37.90
CA ALA A 128 -14.82 -5.82 36.50
C ALA A 128 -14.95 -7.34 36.33
N ALA A 129 -14.25 -8.11 37.14
CA ALA A 129 -14.29 -9.59 37.11
C ALA A 129 -15.61 -10.15 37.66
N GLU A 130 -16.18 -9.52 38.69
CA GLU A 130 -17.46 -9.90 39.33
C GLU A 130 -18.68 -9.42 38.51
N PHE A 131 -18.51 -8.49 37.56
CA PHE A 131 -19.60 -7.94 36.77
C PHE A 131 -20.20 -8.98 35.82
N SER A 132 -21.49 -9.18 35.93
CA SER A 132 -22.30 -9.97 34.99
C SER A 132 -23.21 -9.08 34.19
N LEU A 133 -23.19 -9.28 32.86
CA LEU A 133 -24.12 -8.54 31.98
C LEU A 133 -25.57 -8.86 32.34
N PRO A 134 -26.44 -7.85 32.49
CA PRO A 134 -27.89 -8.09 32.59
C PRO A 134 -28.39 -8.84 31.35
N ASP A 135 -29.32 -9.78 31.55
CA ASP A 135 -29.87 -10.65 30.49
C ASP A 135 -30.34 -9.87 29.26
N PHE A 136 -30.98 -8.72 29.48
CA PHE A 136 -31.49 -7.90 28.38
C PHE A 136 -30.39 -7.24 27.55
N ILE A 137 -29.18 -7.04 28.09
CA ILE A 137 -28.00 -6.60 27.31
C ILE A 137 -27.32 -7.82 26.71
N ALA A 138 -27.15 -8.89 27.49
CA ALA A 138 -26.50 -10.12 27.05
C ALA A 138 -27.14 -10.72 25.77
N ALA A 139 -28.49 -10.59 25.65
CA ALA A 139 -29.25 -11.02 24.47
C ALA A 139 -28.80 -10.33 23.16
N HIS A 140 -28.21 -9.13 23.23
CA HIS A 140 -27.71 -8.37 22.08
C HIS A 140 -26.22 -8.54 21.84
N VAL A 141 -25.47 -9.17 22.77
CA VAL A 141 -24.01 -9.32 22.68
C VAL A 141 -23.65 -10.39 21.65
N ILE A 142 -22.73 -10.03 20.73
CA ILE A 142 -22.08 -10.97 19.80
C ILE A 142 -20.82 -11.57 20.45
N SER A 143 -19.98 -10.71 21.03
CA SER A 143 -18.72 -11.12 21.65
C SER A 143 -18.20 -10.06 22.62
N GLU A 144 -17.41 -10.50 23.60
CA GLU A 144 -16.56 -9.63 24.40
C GLU A 144 -15.26 -9.35 23.67
N VAL A 145 -14.82 -8.09 23.66
CA VAL A 145 -13.63 -7.62 22.94
C VAL A 145 -12.72 -6.76 23.81
N THR A 146 -12.83 -6.91 25.11
CA THR A 146 -12.03 -6.16 26.12
C THR A 146 -10.53 -6.23 25.83
N GLU A 147 -10.02 -7.44 25.58
CA GLU A 147 -8.61 -7.70 25.31
C GLU A 147 -8.25 -7.59 23.83
N ASP A 148 -9.23 -7.40 22.95
CA ASP A 148 -8.97 -7.31 21.51
C ASP A 148 -8.52 -5.90 21.12
N GLU A 149 -7.21 -5.74 20.98
CA GLU A 149 -6.57 -4.48 20.57
C GLU A 149 -7.18 -3.86 19.29
N ARG A 150 -7.77 -4.69 18.41
CA ARG A 150 -8.38 -4.22 17.15
C ARG A 150 -9.54 -3.27 17.39
N TYR A 151 -10.28 -3.43 18.49
CA TYR A 151 -11.45 -2.63 18.85
C TYR A 151 -11.11 -1.41 19.72
N LYS A 152 -9.84 -1.18 20.05
CA LYS A 152 -9.45 0.09 20.68
C LYS A 152 -9.61 1.25 19.71
N ASN A 153 -10.16 2.36 20.17
CA ASN A 153 -10.50 3.52 19.33
C ASN A 153 -9.31 3.98 18.45
N LYS A 154 -8.08 3.99 18.95
CA LYS A 154 -6.89 4.32 18.16
C LYS A 154 -6.68 3.36 16.99
N ASN A 155 -6.94 2.08 17.19
CA ASN A 155 -6.79 1.07 16.15
C ASN A 155 -7.95 1.12 15.15
N LEU A 156 -9.17 1.38 15.61
CA LEU A 156 -10.30 1.68 14.73
C LEU A 156 -10.03 2.91 13.85
N ALA A 157 -9.43 3.97 14.42
CA ALA A 157 -9.03 5.15 13.63
C ALA A 157 -7.95 4.83 12.60
N LEU A 158 -6.95 3.99 12.95
CA LEU A 158 -5.84 3.65 12.07
C LEU A 158 -6.19 2.60 11.01
N PHE A 159 -6.99 1.62 11.39
CA PHE A 159 -7.16 0.39 10.60
C PHE A 159 -8.59 0.16 10.11
N GLY A 160 -9.58 0.87 10.66
CA GLY A 160 -11.00 0.68 10.36
C GLY A 160 -11.60 -0.51 11.14
N LEU A 161 -12.78 -0.95 10.71
CA LEU A 161 -13.47 -2.09 11.32
C LEU A 161 -12.62 -3.36 11.22
N PRO A 162 -12.46 -4.13 12.31
CA PRO A 162 -12.01 -5.50 12.23
C PRO A 162 -13.07 -6.29 11.47
N GLN A 163 -12.82 -6.55 10.20
CA GLN A 163 -13.74 -7.36 9.40
C GLN A 163 -13.62 -8.83 9.80
N GLY A 164 -14.69 -9.59 9.59
CA GLY A 164 -14.69 -11.04 9.80
C GLY A 164 -13.62 -11.77 8.97
N GLU A 165 -13.58 -13.07 9.02
CA GLU A 165 -12.60 -13.88 8.30
C GLU A 165 -12.58 -13.51 6.81
N PHE A 166 -11.42 -13.04 6.37
CA PHE A 166 -11.17 -12.78 4.95
C PHE A 166 -10.93 -14.12 4.26
N ASP A 167 -11.77 -14.43 3.32
CA ASP A 167 -11.63 -15.63 2.50
C ASP A 167 -10.85 -15.28 1.22
N ALA A 168 -9.56 -15.61 1.23
CA ALA A 168 -8.67 -15.42 0.09
C ALA A 168 -9.12 -16.26 -1.11
N GLN A 169 -9.62 -17.48 -0.89
CA GLN A 169 -10.08 -18.36 -1.94
C GLN A 169 -11.28 -17.78 -2.68
N LYS A 170 -12.28 -17.33 -1.94
CA LYS A 170 -13.44 -16.64 -2.50
C LYS A 170 -13.06 -15.36 -3.24
N SER A 171 -12.09 -14.61 -2.73
CA SER A 171 -11.59 -13.40 -3.40
C SER A 171 -10.89 -13.74 -4.71
N ILE A 172 -10.12 -14.82 -4.77
CA ILE A 172 -9.47 -15.35 -5.97
C ILE A 172 -10.52 -15.80 -7.02
N GLU A 173 -11.59 -16.49 -6.60
CA GLU A 173 -12.69 -16.89 -7.48
C GLU A 173 -13.42 -15.67 -8.08
N ILE A 174 -13.66 -14.64 -7.29
CA ILE A 174 -14.25 -13.37 -7.77
C ILE A 174 -13.32 -12.70 -8.80
N LEU A 175 -12.03 -12.61 -8.52
CA LEU A 175 -11.04 -12.01 -9.42
C LEU A 175 -10.86 -12.80 -10.72
N GLN A 176 -11.08 -14.10 -10.72
CA GLN A 176 -11.07 -14.92 -11.94
C GLN A 176 -12.15 -14.48 -12.92
N ASN A 177 -13.33 -14.11 -12.42
CA ASN A 177 -14.47 -13.68 -13.22
C ASN A 177 -14.52 -12.15 -13.45
N SER A 178 -13.82 -11.38 -12.60
CA SER A 178 -13.80 -9.90 -12.63
C SER A 178 -12.41 -9.38 -12.23
N PRO A 179 -11.39 -9.55 -13.09
CA PRO A 179 -10.00 -9.21 -12.77
C PRO A 179 -9.76 -7.70 -12.58
N GLU A 180 -10.69 -6.86 -13.06
CA GLU A 180 -10.59 -5.38 -12.97
C GLU A 180 -11.16 -4.85 -11.65
N LEU A 181 -11.72 -5.72 -10.80
CA LEU A 181 -12.29 -5.32 -9.52
C LEU A 181 -11.24 -4.66 -8.63
N GLU A 182 -11.56 -3.51 -8.06
CA GLU A 182 -10.69 -2.86 -7.08
C GLU A 182 -10.65 -3.70 -5.79
N LEU A 183 -9.45 -4.17 -5.45
CA LEU A 183 -9.22 -4.95 -4.24
C LEU A 183 -9.34 -4.07 -2.99
N ASN A 184 -10.36 -4.31 -2.19
CA ASN A 184 -10.47 -3.74 -0.85
C ASN A 184 -9.97 -4.76 0.19
N LEU A 185 -8.66 -4.71 0.47
CA LEU A 185 -8.03 -5.62 1.42
C LEU A 185 -8.26 -5.11 2.86
N PRO A 186 -8.91 -5.90 3.72
CA PRO A 186 -9.07 -5.55 5.13
C PRO A 186 -7.72 -5.39 5.83
N SER A 187 -7.65 -4.43 6.74
CA SER A 187 -6.38 -4.00 7.35
C SER A 187 -5.69 -5.07 8.21
N TYR A 188 -6.46 -5.98 8.77
CA TYR A 188 -5.98 -7.00 9.72
C TYR A 188 -5.80 -8.39 9.12
N ILE A 189 -6.08 -8.59 7.83
CA ILE A 189 -5.86 -9.90 7.22
C ILE A 189 -4.38 -10.28 7.25
N GLY A 190 -4.13 -11.57 7.32
CA GLY A 190 -2.78 -12.12 7.22
C GLY A 190 -2.09 -11.71 5.92
N ALA A 191 -0.81 -11.43 6.01
CA ALA A 191 -0.04 -10.96 4.86
C ALA A 191 0.02 -12.01 3.74
N MET A 192 0.00 -13.31 4.09
CA MET A 192 -0.02 -14.40 3.10
C MET A 192 -1.27 -14.31 2.22
N ASP A 193 -2.45 -14.23 2.81
CA ASP A 193 -3.72 -14.18 2.09
C ASP A 193 -3.89 -12.89 1.29
N ALA A 194 -3.48 -11.75 1.89
CA ALA A 194 -3.46 -10.48 1.19
C ALA A 194 -2.56 -10.52 -0.05
N MET A 195 -1.34 -11.05 0.09
CA MET A 195 -0.38 -11.07 -1.02
C MET A 195 -0.76 -12.08 -2.08
N ARG A 196 -1.32 -13.23 -1.72
CA ARG A 196 -1.87 -14.19 -2.70
C ARG A 196 -2.94 -13.54 -3.57
N THR A 197 -3.89 -12.85 -2.95
CA THR A 197 -4.97 -12.15 -3.65
C THR A 197 -4.42 -11.05 -4.57
N VAL A 198 -3.47 -10.25 -4.10
CA VAL A 198 -2.79 -9.21 -4.91
C VAL A 198 -2.03 -9.85 -6.08
N PHE A 199 -1.28 -10.90 -5.84
CA PHE A 199 -0.54 -11.57 -6.90
C PHE A 199 -1.46 -12.25 -7.91
N PHE A 200 -2.59 -12.80 -7.46
CA PHE A 200 -3.57 -13.37 -8.37
C PHE A 200 -4.16 -12.33 -9.31
N GLN A 201 -4.49 -11.14 -8.82
CA GLN A 201 -4.95 -10.04 -9.69
C GLN A 201 -3.89 -9.64 -10.72
N ILE A 202 -2.61 -9.53 -10.31
CA ILE A 202 -1.51 -9.23 -11.23
C ILE A 202 -1.34 -10.34 -12.25
N PHE A 203 -1.50 -11.60 -11.83
CA PHE A 203 -1.41 -12.78 -12.70
C PHE A 203 -2.52 -12.82 -13.75
N MET A 204 -3.75 -12.49 -13.37
CA MET A 204 -4.86 -12.37 -14.33
C MET A 204 -4.58 -11.31 -15.41
N ALA A 205 -4.03 -10.16 -15.00
CA ALA A 205 -3.61 -9.13 -15.95
C ALA A 205 -2.43 -9.61 -16.83
N LEU A 206 -1.48 -10.35 -16.27
CA LEU A 206 -0.37 -10.94 -17.02
C LEU A 206 -0.88 -11.92 -18.08
N ASN A 207 -1.77 -12.84 -17.72
CA ASN A 207 -2.33 -13.84 -18.64
C ASN A 207 -3.12 -13.20 -19.79
N LYS A 208 -3.90 -12.14 -19.51
CA LYS A 208 -4.57 -11.35 -20.53
C LYS A 208 -3.58 -10.86 -21.60
N TYR A 209 -2.50 -10.18 -21.16
CA TYR A 209 -1.53 -9.61 -22.09
C TYR A 209 -0.64 -10.67 -22.76
N LEU A 210 -0.38 -11.81 -22.13
CA LEU A 210 0.28 -12.95 -22.77
C LEU A 210 -0.58 -13.49 -23.92
N SER A 211 -1.88 -13.63 -23.74
CA SER A 211 -2.81 -14.05 -24.78
C SER A 211 -2.92 -13.01 -25.91
N GLU A 212 -2.99 -11.72 -25.58
CA GLU A 212 -3.00 -10.64 -26.59
C GLU A 212 -1.71 -10.64 -27.42
N TYR A 213 -0.55 -10.77 -26.77
CA TYR A 213 0.75 -10.80 -27.44
C TYR A 213 0.92 -12.05 -28.32
N ALA A 214 0.42 -13.21 -27.87
CA ALA A 214 0.44 -14.46 -28.62
C ALA A 214 -0.31 -14.34 -29.97
N ASN A 215 -1.34 -13.51 -30.04
CA ASN A 215 -2.18 -13.34 -31.22
C ASN A 215 -1.78 -12.18 -32.14
N SER A 216 -1.13 -11.14 -31.59
CA SER A 216 -0.91 -9.89 -32.33
C SER A 216 0.55 -9.45 -32.39
N SER A 217 1.41 -9.97 -31.52
CA SER A 217 2.78 -9.45 -31.28
C SER A 217 2.82 -7.95 -30.97
N ASP A 218 1.73 -7.41 -30.40
CA ASP A 218 1.57 -5.99 -30.11
C ASP A 218 2.60 -5.47 -29.11
N ALA A 219 3.20 -4.32 -29.40
CA ALA A 219 4.22 -3.72 -28.55
C ALA A 219 3.70 -3.26 -27.20
N GLU A 220 2.42 -2.83 -27.12
CA GLU A 220 1.80 -2.45 -25.85
C GLU A 220 1.49 -3.68 -24.99
N ALA A 221 1.00 -4.78 -25.59
CA ALA A 221 0.83 -6.05 -24.88
C ALA A 221 2.15 -6.53 -24.27
N LEU A 222 3.25 -6.49 -25.03
CA LEU A 222 4.59 -6.81 -24.52
C LEU A 222 5.00 -5.85 -23.38
N HIS A 223 4.70 -4.57 -23.51
CA HIS A 223 4.97 -3.60 -22.46
C HIS A 223 4.23 -3.96 -21.15
N GLN A 224 2.96 -4.33 -21.24
CA GLN A 224 2.15 -4.72 -20.09
C GLN A 224 2.61 -6.05 -19.46
N ILE A 225 3.03 -7.04 -20.27
CA ILE A 225 3.68 -8.27 -19.78
C ILE A 225 4.88 -7.89 -18.89
N ARG A 226 5.76 -7.04 -19.39
CA ARG A 226 6.96 -6.57 -18.66
C ARG A 226 6.62 -5.79 -17.39
N VAL A 227 5.56 -4.99 -17.41
CA VAL A 227 5.08 -4.27 -16.23
C VAL A 227 4.62 -5.24 -15.16
N ASN A 228 3.79 -6.24 -15.50
CA ASN A 228 3.25 -7.22 -14.55
C ASN A 228 4.34 -8.15 -14.01
N LEU A 229 5.26 -8.67 -14.84
CA LEU A 229 6.40 -9.47 -14.40
C LEU A 229 7.29 -8.67 -13.42
N ARG A 230 7.55 -7.41 -13.70
CA ARG A 230 8.35 -6.54 -12.84
C ARG A 230 7.64 -6.20 -11.54
N LYS A 231 6.31 -5.97 -11.59
CA LYS A 231 5.47 -5.71 -10.42
C LYS A 231 5.48 -6.91 -9.49
N THR A 232 5.23 -8.12 -10.00
CA THR A 232 5.31 -9.39 -9.26
C THR A 232 6.67 -9.55 -8.59
N ARG A 233 7.77 -9.48 -9.34
CA ARG A 233 9.14 -9.62 -8.79
C ARG A 233 9.46 -8.59 -7.72
N SER A 234 9.04 -7.34 -7.92
CA SER A 234 9.32 -6.26 -6.97
C SER A 234 8.59 -6.49 -5.65
N LEU A 235 7.33 -6.86 -5.71
CA LEU A 235 6.51 -7.16 -4.53
C LEU A 235 6.99 -8.44 -3.83
N LEU A 236 7.25 -9.50 -4.58
CA LEU A 236 7.75 -10.76 -4.03
C LEU A 236 9.08 -10.56 -3.28
N LYS A 237 9.99 -9.73 -3.83
CA LYS A 237 11.24 -9.35 -3.16
C LYS A 237 11.03 -8.54 -1.89
N ILE A 238 10.03 -7.67 -1.85
CA ILE A 238 9.72 -6.83 -0.68
C ILE A 238 9.06 -7.69 0.42
N PHE A 239 8.17 -8.59 0.03
CA PHE A 239 7.38 -9.43 0.90
C PHE A 239 7.93 -10.86 1.02
N THR A 240 9.21 -11.09 0.68
CA THR A 240 9.84 -12.42 0.81
C THR A 240 9.57 -13.10 2.18
N PRO A 241 9.64 -12.40 3.34
CA PRO A 241 9.38 -13.04 4.63
C PRO A 241 7.93 -13.49 4.87
N VAL A 242 7.00 -13.12 4.00
CA VAL A 242 5.61 -13.58 4.03
C VAL A 242 5.49 -15.04 3.55
N PHE A 243 6.42 -15.46 2.71
CA PHE A 243 6.43 -16.75 2.04
C PHE A 243 7.60 -17.61 2.52
N ASP A 244 7.47 -18.92 2.39
CA ASP A 244 8.62 -19.80 2.53
C ASP A 244 9.76 -19.34 1.62
N ARG A 245 10.97 -19.39 2.15
CA ARG A 245 12.16 -18.87 1.46
C ARG A 245 12.46 -19.57 0.15
N LYS A 246 12.29 -20.91 0.11
CA LYS A 246 12.58 -21.70 -1.10
C LYS A 246 11.59 -21.34 -2.20
N THR A 247 10.30 -21.28 -1.85
CA THR A 247 9.21 -20.89 -2.74
C THR A 247 9.42 -19.46 -3.29
N ALA A 248 9.71 -18.50 -2.43
CA ALA A 248 9.97 -17.13 -2.86
C ALA A 248 11.18 -17.02 -3.80
N CYS A 249 12.29 -17.73 -3.51
CA CYS A 249 13.47 -17.77 -4.36
C CYS A 249 13.18 -18.41 -5.71
N TYR A 250 12.45 -19.52 -5.75
CA TYR A 250 12.03 -20.19 -6.97
C TYR A 250 11.31 -19.25 -7.92
N PHE A 251 10.26 -18.59 -7.45
CA PHE A 251 9.50 -17.65 -8.28
C PHE A 251 10.28 -16.38 -8.64
N LEU A 252 11.13 -15.86 -7.75
CA LEU A 252 11.98 -14.71 -8.07
C LEU A 252 12.93 -15.02 -9.25
N LEU A 253 13.53 -16.21 -9.28
CA LEU A 253 14.42 -16.64 -10.34
C LEU A 253 13.65 -16.86 -11.66
N ASN A 254 12.54 -17.55 -11.60
CA ASN A 254 11.76 -17.89 -12.80
C ASN A 254 11.10 -16.66 -13.43
N PHE A 255 10.51 -15.75 -12.65
CA PHE A 255 10.03 -14.49 -13.19
C PHE A 255 11.17 -13.57 -13.68
N LYS A 256 12.41 -13.74 -13.19
CA LYS A 256 13.57 -13.06 -13.77
C LYS A 256 13.84 -13.60 -15.16
N LYS A 257 13.86 -14.92 -15.36
CA LYS A 257 14.04 -15.54 -16.68
C LYS A 257 13.00 -15.02 -17.68
N LEU A 258 11.69 -15.13 -17.35
CA LEU A 258 10.62 -14.64 -18.23
C LEU A 258 10.76 -13.15 -18.58
N ALA A 259 11.20 -12.31 -17.64
CA ALA A 259 11.41 -10.89 -17.93
C ALA A 259 12.62 -10.66 -18.86
N GLU A 260 13.67 -11.45 -18.74
CA GLU A 260 14.91 -11.35 -19.55
C GLU A 260 14.64 -11.67 -21.02
N LEU A 261 13.77 -12.65 -21.33
CA LEU A 261 13.35 -12.98 -22.69
C LEU A 261 12.85 -11.75 -23.48
N THR A 262 12.25 -10.80 -22.81
CA THR A 262 11.59 -9.64 -23.43
C THR A 262 12.46 -8.39 -23.51
N ASN A 263 13.68 -8.39 -22.94
CA ASN A 263 14.50 -7.18 -22.79
C ASN A 263 14.93 -6.60 -24.14
N GLN A 264 15.56 -7.39 -24.98
CA GLN A 264 16.12 -6.95 -26.24
C GLN A 264 15.04 -6.39 -27.16
N LYS A 265 13.95 -7.13 -27.32
CA LYS A 265 12.81 -6.71 -28.14
C LYS A 265 12.29 -5.33 -27.70
N ARG A 266 12.07 -5.13 -26.40
CA ARG A 266 11.56 -3.84 -25.89
C ARG A 266 12.56 -2.70 -26.08
N ASP A 267 13.84 -2.94 -25.89
CA ASP A 267 14.86 -1.91 -26.04
C ASP A 267 14.95 -1.46 -27.52
N ILE A 268 14.84 -2.40 -28.47
CA ILE A 268 14.78 -2.11 -29.90
C ILE A 268 13.48 -1.35 -30.26
N ASP A 269 12.32 -1.74 -29.73
CA ASP A 269 11.05 -1.05 -29.99
C ASP A 269 11.09 0.42 -29.57
N VAL A 270 11.56 0.68 -28.34
CA VAL A 270 11.66 2.05 -27.82
C VAL A 270 12.66 2.89 -28.61
N PHE A 271 13.76 2.25 -29.08
CA PHE A 271 14.75 2.93 -29.89
C PHE A 271 14.22 3.21 -31.32
N CYS A 272 13.53 2.26 -31.91
CA CYS A 272 12.88 2.43 -33.22
C CYS A 272 11.86 3.58 -33.18
N GLU A 273 10.98 3.61 -32.18
CA GLU A 273 10.03 4.70 -31.97
C GLU A 273 10.72 6.08 -31.79
N PHE A 274 11.86 6.11 -31.14
CA PHE A 274 12.67 7.32 -31.01
C PHE A 274 13.25 7.75 -32.36
N LEU A 275 13.82 6.83 -33.15
CA LEU A 275 14.48 7.12 -34.42
C LEU A 275 13.50 7.59 -35.49
N GLN A 276 12.28 7.03 -35.52
CA GLN A 276 11.20 7.47 -36.44
C GLN A 276 10.86 8.96 -36.32
N LYS A 277 11.13 9.54 -35.13
CA LYS A 277 10.95 10.97 -34.87
C LYS A 277 12.16 11.83 -35.25
N GLN A 278 13.27 11.21 -35.77
CA GLN A 278 14.49 11.90 -36.16
C GLN A 278 14.66 11.87 -37.70
N LYS A 279 14.79 13.04 -38.31
CA LYS A 279 14.99 13.15 -39.76
C LYS A 279 16.37 12.57 -40.15
N GLY A 280 16.38 11.81 -41.24
CA GLY A 280 17.59 11.25 -41.84
C GLY A 280 18.05 9.93 -41.22
N PHE A 281 17.18 9.24 -40.48
CA PHE A 281 17.41 7.92 -39.90
C PHE A 281 16.38 6.88 -40.36
N GLU A 282 15.69 7.16 -41.49
CA GLU A 282 14.61 6.33 -42.02
C GLU A 282 15.10 4.92 -42.39
N ALA A 283 16.29 4.80 -42.97
CA ALA A 283 16.90 3.52 -43.34
C ALA A 283 17.23 2.67 -42.07
N LEU A 284 17.87 3.30 -41.07
CA LEU A 284 18.18 2.63 -39.81
C LEU A 284 16.92 2.24 -39.04
N ALA A 285 15.90 3.09 -39.04
CA ALA A 285 14.62 2.78 -38.40
C ALA A 285 13.96 1.57 -39.06
N SER A 286 13.98 1.48 -40.41
CA SER A 286 13.44 0.34 -41.16
C SER A 286 14.20 -0.96 -40.90
N GLU A 287 15.55 -0.91 -40.76
CA GLU A 287 16.36 -2.06 -40.38
C GLU A 287 16.01 -2.56 -38.98
N LEU A 288 15.87 -1.65 -38.03
CA LEU A 288 15.47 -1.98 -36.66
C LEU A 288 14.03 -2.49 -36.56
N GLU A 289 13.12 -2.02 -37.38
CA GLU A 289 11.76 -2.58 -37.48
C GLU A 289 11.77 -4.04 -37.93
N ASN A 290 12.62 -4.39 -38.90
CA ASN A 290 12.77 -5.78 -39.33
C ASN A 290 13.37 -6.66 -38.23
N LEU A 291 14.39 -6.15 -37.54
CA LEU A 291 14.96 -6.82 -36.36
C LEU A 291 13.90 -6.97 -35.25
N SER A 292 13.13 -5.94 -35.00
CA SER A 292 12.02 -5.95 -34.04
C SER A 292 10.98 -7.02 -34.35
N LYS A 293 10.61 -7.22 -35.63
CA LYS A 293 9.70 -8.28 -36.07
C LYS A 293 10.29 -9.68 -35.83
N THR A 294 11.55 -9.87 -36.16
CA THR A 294 12.24 -11.15 -35.91
C THR A 294 12.30 -11.47 -34.41
N LEU A 295 12.64 -10.48 -33.57
CA LEU A 295 12.66 -10.63 -32.12
C LEU A 295 11.25 -10.88 -31.56
N ALA A 296 10.20 -10.31 -32.17
CA ALA A 296 8.84 -10.57 -31.74
C ALA A 296 8.46 -12.05 -31.87
N GLN A 297 8.81 -12.68 -33.00
CA GLN A 297 8.58 -14.11 -33.23
C GLN A 297 9.33 -14.98 -32.22
N SER A 298 10.61 -14.67 -31.95
CA SER A 298 11.40 -15.40 -30.96
C SER A 298 10.81 -15.26 -29.54
N VAL A 299 10.50 -14.04 -29.13
CA VAL A 299 9.90 -13.77 -27.81
C VAL A 299 8.53 -14.45 -27.66
N GLN A 300 7.72 -14.46 -28.72
CA GLN A 300 6.43 -15.12 -28.73
C GLN A 300 6.59 -16.64 -28.53
N ALA A 301 7.50 -17.27 -29.29
CA ALA A 301 7.79 -18.69 -29.16
C ALA A 301 8.30 -19.05 -27.74
N GLU A 302 9.22 -18.25 -27.19
CA GLU A 302 9.77 -18.47 -25.84
C GLU A 302 8.75 -18.27 -24.71
N LEU A 303 7.85 -17.28 -24.83
CA LEU A 303 6.78 -17.06 -23.84
C LEU A 303 5.69 -18.14 -23.94
N GLN A 304 5.59 -18.89 -25.05
CA GLN A 304 4.70 -20.02 -25.24
C GLN A 304 5.38 -21.38 -25.00
N SER A 305 6.65 -21.40 -24.66
CA SER A 305 7.38 -22.64 -24.40
C SER A 305 6.82 -23.43 -23.20
N ASP A 306 7.11 -24.73 -23.17
CA ASP A 306 6.72 -25.59 -22.05
C ASP A 306 7.29 -25.09 -20.72
N GLU A 307 8.54 -24.60 -20.70
CA GLU A 307 9.19 -24.02 -19.51
C GLU A 307 8.43 -22.78 -19.01
N ALA A 308 8.05 -21.87 -19.90
CA ALA A 308 7.31 -20.66 -19.54
C ALA A 308 5.91 -21.03 -18.99
N ASN A 309 5.23 -21.96 -19.66
CA ASN A 309 3.92 -22.46 -19.24
C ASN A 309 3.96 -23.20 -17.89
N GLU A 310 5.02 -23.96 -17.62
CA GLU A 310 5.22 -24.63 -16.33
C GLU A 310 5.38 -23.61 -15.20
N ILE A 311 6.22 -22.58 -15.40
CA ILE A 311 6.40 -21.49 -14.41
C ILE A 311 5.06 -20.80 -14.09
N LEU A 312 4.25 -20.53 -15.11
CA LEU A 312 2.96 -19.86 -14.93
C LEU A 312 1.93 -20.75 -14.24
N ARG A 313 1.92 -22.05 -14.54
CA ARG A 313 1.08 -23.05 -13.84
C ARG A 313 1.47 -23.21 -12.38
N ASP A 314 2.77 -23.36 -12.09
CA ASP A 314 3.27 -23.46 -10.72
C ASP A 314 2.88 -22.22 -9.90
N TRP A 315 2.96 -21.02 -10.53
CA TRP A 315 2.54 -19.78 -9.89
C TRP A 315 1.05 -19.77 -9.60
N GLU A 316 0.22 -20.19 -10.53
CA GLU A 316 -1.23 -20.28 -10.36
C GLU A 316 -1.61 -21.27 -9.24
N VAL A 317 -1.02 -22.44 -9.22
CA VAL A 317 -1.22 -23.46 -8.17
C VAL A 317 -0.84 -22.89 -6.81
N PHE A 318 0.34 -22.26 -6.69
CA PHE A 318 0.77 -21.59 -5.46
C PHE A 318 -0.23 -20.55 -4.97
N LEU A 319 -0.76 -19.73 -5.87
CA LEU A 319 -1.71 -18.68 -5.51
C LEU A 319 -3.07 -19.24 -5.07
N ARG A 320 -3.52 -20.33 -5.68
CA ARG A 320 -4.82 -20.96 -5.39
C ARG A 320 -4.80 -21.83 -4.12
N GLU A 321 -3.81 -22.66 -3.95
CA GLU A 321 -3.81 -23.67 -2.87
C GLU A 321 -3.67 -23.04 -1.48
N GLY A 322 -2.85 -22.01 -1.31
CA GLY A 322 -2.72 -21.26 -0.06
C GLY A 322 -2.30 -22.09 1.16
N SER A 323 -1.59 -23.16 0.92
CA SER A 323 -1.12 -24.08 1.96
C SER A 323 -0.19 -23.39 2.96
N ASP A 324 -0.31 -23.75 4.24
CA ASP A 324 0.62 -23.33 5.30
C ASP A 324 2.08 -23.71 4.99
N PHE A 325 2.30 -24.72 4.16
CA PHE A 325 3.62 -25.11 3.65
C PHE A 325 4.35 -23.95 2.95
N PHE A 326 3.62 -23.05 2.30
CA PHE A 326 4.20 -21.90 1.60
C PHE A 326 4.32 -20.64 2.48
N LYS A 327 3.88 -20.73 3.73
CA LYS A 327 3.85 -19.58 4.66
C LYS A 327 5.23 -19.34 5.29
N GLY A 328 5.68 -18.10 5.25
CA GLY A 328 6.89 -17.63 5.93
C GLY A 328 6.60 -17.03 7.32
N GLU A 329 7.65 -16.58 7.99
CA GLU A 329 7.60 -16.03 9.36
C GLU A 329 6.60 -14.86 9.54
N LEU A 330 6.35 -14.09 8.47
CA LEU A 330 5.44 -12.94 8.50
C LEU A 330 4.12 -13.20 7.77
N GLY A 331 3.79 -14.47 7.46
CA GLY A 331 2.58 -14.81 6.73
C GLY A 331 1.29 -14.41 7.45
N ASP A 332 1.24 -14.54 8.77
CA ASP A 332 0.09 -14.16 9.61
C ASP A 332 0.13 -12.70 10.09
N ALA A 333 1.21 -11.97 9.79
CA ALA A 333 1.31 -10.56 10.19
C ALA A 333 0.22 -9.72 9.50
N PRO A 334 -0.41 -8.76 10.22
CA PRO A 334 -1.40 -7.88 9.61
C PRO A 334 -0.83 -7.13 8.40
N ILE A 335 -1.46 -7.28 7.24
CA ILE A 335 -0.93 -6.74 5.97
C ILE A 335 -0.68 -5.24 6.02
N LYS A 336 -1.57 -4.46 6.63
CA LYS A 336 -1.41 -2.99 6.71
C LYS A 336 -0.18 -2.60 7.53
N LYS A 337 0.08 -3.30 8.63
CA LYS A 337 1.28 -3.12 9.46
C LYS A 337 2.54 -3.42 8.66
N LEU A 338 2.56 -4.53 7.95
CA LEU A 338 3.69 -4.96 7.13
C LEU A 338 3.89 -4.05 5.92
N ALA A 339 2.81 -3.63 5.24
CA ALA A 339 2.86 -2.69 4.13
C ALA A 339 3.43 -1.33 4.56
N ALA A 340 2.99 -0.78 5.71
CA ALA A 340 3.53 0.45 6.26
C ALA A 340 5.03 0.37 6.55
N LYS A 341 5.47 -0.73 7.18
CA LYS A 341 6.89 -1.01 7.46
C LYS A 341 7.70 -1.10 6.17
N SER A 342 7.20 -1.84 5.18
CA SER A 342 7.85 -2.04 3.88
C SER A 342 7.92 -0.74 3.07
N MET A 343 6.83 0.03 3.01
CA MET A 343 6.81 1.35 2.36
C MET A 343 7.82 2.30 2.99
N ARG A 344 7.87 2.35 4.33
CA ARG A 344 8.84 3.20 5.02
C ARG A 344 10.27 2.78 4.73
N ALA A 345 10.57 1.48 4.77
CA ALA A 345 11.90 0.97 4.44
C ALA A 345 12.30 1.34 3.00
N GLN A 346 11.37 1.21 2.06
CA GLN A 346 11.58 1.57 0.66
C GLN A 346 11.80 3.08 0.47
N ILE A 347 11.05 3.93 1.19
CA ILE A 347 11.26 5.38 1.20
C ILE A 347 12.66 5.73 1.72
N LEU A 348 13.12 5.09 2.78
CA LEU A 348 14.45 5.34 3.33
C LEU A 348 15.58 4.94 2.37
N ARG A 349 15.44 3.79 1.68
CA ARG A 349 16.37 3.34 0.63
C ARG A 349 16.42 4.35 -0.52
N PHE A 350 15.25 4.74 -1.04
CA PHE A 350 15.15 5.74 -2.10
C PHE A 350 15.75 7.08 -1.69
N LYS A 351 15.44 7.58 -0.49
CA LYS A 351 16.04 8.83 0.04
C LYS A 351 17.56 8.75 0.10
N LYS A 352 18.12 7.64 0.60
CA LYS A 352 19.58 7.42 0.65
C LYS A 352 20.16 7.45 -0.76
N SER A 353 19.58 6.74 -1.71
CA SER A 353 20.04 6.71 -3.10
C SER A 353 19.96 8.11 -3.74
N LEU A 354 18.84 8.80 -3.57
CA LEU A 354 18.62 10.15 -4.12
C LEU A 354 19.57 11.19 -3.50
N SER A 355 19.83 11.10 -2.18
CA SER A 355 20.73 12.04 -1.49
C SER A 355 22.15 12.00 -2.05
N ASN A 356 22.58 10.82 -2.50
CA ASN A 356 23.94 10.60 -3.03
C ASN A 356 24.12 11.02 -4.50
N LEU A 357 23.06 11.44 -5.20
CA LEU A 357 23.18 11.92 -6.57
C LEU A 357 23.77 13.33 -6.60
N SER A 358 24.67 13.56 -7.57
CA SER A 358 25.30 14.83 -7.92
C SER A 358 25.49 14.93 -9.44
N GLU A 359 25.97 16.03 -9.93
CA GLU A 359 26.29 16.21 -11.37
C GLU A 359 27.32 15.20 -11.89
N THR A 360 28.27 14.84 -11.03
CA THR A 360 29.37 13.90 -11.36
C THR A 360 29.01 12.42 -11.15
N THR A 361 27.76 12.15 -10.73
CA THR A 361 27.33 10.78 -10.43
C THR A 361 27.17 9.95 -11.71
N GLU A 362 27.66 8.71 -11.71
CA GLU A 362 27.52 7.77 -12.81
C GLU A 362 26.06 7.35 -13.06
N SER A 363 25.74 7.02 -14.33
CA SER A 363 24.40 6.55 -14.75
C SER A 363 23.86 5.38 -13.91
N ALA A 364 24.73 4.47 -13.48
CA ALA A 364 24.37 3.32 -12.64
C ALA A 364 23.66 3.73 -11.32
N GLN A 365 24.05 4.85 -10.71
CA GLN A 365 23.42 5.34 -9.48
C GLN A 365 22.04 5.95 -9.75
N PHE A 366 21.86 6.64 -10.87
CA PHE A 366 20.53 7.09 -11.33
C PHE A 366 19.61 5.91 -11.62
N HIS A 367 20.13 4.85 -12.28
CA HIS A 367 19.39 3.60 -12.48
C HIS A 367 18.94 2.96 -11.15
N LYS A 368 19.80 2.94 -10.14
CA LYS A 368 19.44 2.46 -8.80
C LYS A 368 18.28 3.26 -8.20
N CYS A 369 18.31 4.60 -8.29
CA CYS A 369 17.20 5.44 -7.85
C CYS A 369 15.89 5.12 -8.60
N ARG A 370 15.97 4.88 -9.92
CA ARG A 370 14.84 4.48 -10.75
C ARG A 370 14.20 3.16 -10.26
N ILE A 371 15.03 2.17 -9.90
CA ILE A 371 14.54 0.90 -9.34
C ILE A 371 13.83 1.14 -8.01
N GLU A 372 14.41 1.95 -7.12
CA GLU A 372 13.83 2.21 -5.80
C GLU A 372 12.49 2.97 -5.90
N ILE A 373 12.39 3.98 -6.78
CA ILE A 373 11.13 4.72 -6.95
C ILE A 373 10.04 3.87 -7.61
N LYS A 374 10.39 2.95 -8.54
CA LYS A 374 9.44 2.00 -9.12
C LYS A 374 8.85 1.06 -8.07
N ARG A 375 9.67 0.51 -7.17
CA ARG A 375 9.21 -0.34 -6.07
C ARG A 375 8.26 0.42 -5.14
N LEU A 376 8.60 1.67 -4.82
CA LEU A 376 7.74 2.51 -4.01
C LEU A 376 6.40 2.78 -4.70
N ARG A 377 6.40 2.99 -6.03
CA ARG A 377 5.17 3.17 -6.79
C ARG A 377 4.26 1.94 -6.70
N TYR A 378 4.79 0.74 -6.91
CA TYR A 378 3.99 -0.49 -6.82
C TYR A 378 3.39 -0.70 -5.44
N LEU A 379 4.15 -0.45 -4.37
CA LEU A 379 3.61 -0.46 -3.01
C LEU A 379 2.50 0.57 -2.82
N SER A 380 2.66 1.75 -3.42
CA SER A 380 1.70 2.85 -3.31
C SER A 380 0.40 2.59 -4.07
N GLU A 381 0.49 1.93 -5.22
CA GLU A 381 -0.67 1.54 -6.03
C GLU A 381 -1.56 0.56 -5.27
N ILE A 382 -0.96 -0.39 -4.56
CA ILE A 382 -1.69 -1.46 -3.88
C ILE A 382 -2.15 -1.03 -2.48
N PHE A 383 -1.27 -0.42 -1.70
CA PHE A 383 -1.52 -0.17 -0.28
C PHE A 383 -1.74 1.31 0.05
N GLY A 384 -1.50 2.21 -0.90
CA GLY A 384 -1.52 3.65 -0.63
C GLY A 384 -2.87 4.21 -0.21
N GLY A 385 -3.96 3.64 -0.72
CA GLY A 385 -5.32 4.01 -0.37
C GLY A 385 -5.68 3.73 1.10
N GLY A 386 -5.09 2.70 1.67
CA GLY A 386 -5.30 2.29 3.07
C GLY A 386 -4.66 3.20 4.11
N PHE A 387 -3.82 4.17 3.71
CA PHE A 387 -3.17 5.13 4.61
C PHE A 387 -3.83 6.50 4.46
N GLY A 388 -4.81 6.80 5.31
CA GLY A 388 -5.76 7.93 5.20
C GLY A 388 -5.21 9.35 5.35
N PHE A 389 -3.91 9.62 5.11
CA PHE A 389 -3.39 10.98 5.25
C PHE A 389 -3.03 11.64 3.91
N ALA A 390 -3.39 12.91 3.77
CA ALA A 390 -3.22 13.70 2.55
C ALA A 390 -1.77 13.74 2.01
N ALA A 391 -0.77 13.58 2.89
CA ALA A 391 0.63 13.52 2.51
C ALA A 391 0.95 12.28 1.64
N ALA A 392 0.24 11.16 1.82
CA ALA A 392 0.42 9.95 1.02
C ALA A 392 0.04 10.21 -0.44
N LYS A 393 -1.19 10.68 -0.70
CA LYS A 393 -1.66 11.00 -2.07
C LYS A 393 -0.70 11.95 -2.81
N LYS A 394 -0.23 13.01 -2.11
CA LYS A 394 0.70 13.98 -2.70
C LYS A 394 2.07 13.38 -3.01
N CYS A 395 2.60 12.51 -2.15
CA CYS A 395 3.86 11.82 -2.38
C CYS A 395 3.76 10.82 -3.54
N PHE A 396 2.66 10.08 -3.63
CA PHE A 396 2.47 9.11 -4.72
C PHE A 396 2.36 9.79 -6.08
N LYS A 397 1.64 10.93 -6.17
CA LYS A 397 1.62 11.73 -7.40
C LYS A 397 3.03 12.20 -7.82
N LYS A 398 3.84 12.66 -6.85
CA LYS A 398 5.24 13.05 -7.11
C LYS A 398 6.11 11.85 -7.52
N SER A 399 5.88 10.67 -6.94
CA SER A 399 6.60 9.45 -7.31
C SER A 399 6.39 9.08 -8.77
N LYS A 400 5.17 9.27 -9.30
CA LYS A 400 4.84 9.00 -10.70
C LYS A 400 5.63 9.91 -11.63
N ILE A 401 5.58 11.23 -11.41
CA ILE A 401 6.33 12.22 -12.22
C ILE A 401 7.83 11.92 -12.20
N LEU A 402 8.38 11.72 -11.01
CA LEU A 402 9.81 11.44 -10.86
C LEU A 402 10.23 10.14 -11.55
N GLN A 403 9.38 9.12 -11.52
CA GLN A 403 9.64 7.85 -12.22
C GLN A 403 9.66 8.05 -13.75
N GLU A 404 8.84 8.93 -14.29
CA GLU A 404 8.80 9.27 -15.72
C GLU A 404 10.14 9.95 -16.12
N THR A 405 10.63 10.91 -15.32
CA THR A 405 11.93 11.56 -15.56
C THR A 405 13.10 10.56 -15.50
N PHE A 406 13.13 9.68 -14.48
CA PHE A 406 14.12 8.59 -14.42
C PHE A 406 13.95 7.55 -15.54
N GLY A 407 12.74 7.35 -16.04
CA GLY A 407 12.46 6.50 -17.19
C GLY A 407 13.10 7.04 -18.46
N SER A 408 12.82 8.31 -18.75
CA SER A 408 13.38 9.01 -19.92
C SER A 408 14.90 9.08 -19.89
N LEU A 409 15.51 9.22 -18.70
CA LEU A 409 16.96 9.18 -18.54
C LEU A 409 17.53 7.80 -18.89
N GLN A 410 16.90 6.72 -18.41
CA GLN A 410 17.32 5.36 -18.73
C GLN A 410 17.17 5.03 -20.21
N ASP A 411 16.08 5.47 -20.85
CA ASP A 411 15.88 5.25 -22.28
C ASP A 411 16.96 5.97 -23.09
N ALA A 412 17.33 7.19 -22.71
CA ALA A 412 18.42 7.94 -23.35
C ALA A 412 19.79 7.24 -23.19
N ASP A 413 20.08 6.68 -22.01
CA ASP A 413 21.31 5.89 -21.80
C ASP A 413 21.33 4.63 -22.72
N ILE A 414 20.20 3.92 -22.85
CA ILE A 414 20.05 2.76 -23.74
C ILE A 414 20.27 3.16 -25.20
N TRP A 415 19.68 4.27 -25.65
CA TRP A 415 19.84 4.76 -27.01
C TRP A 415 21.29 5.07 -27.36
N LEU A 416 22.06 5.67 -26.43
CA LEU A 416 23.50 5.90 -26.63
C LEU A 416 24.26 4.56 -26.80
N GLY A 417 23.93 3.58 -25.95
CA GLY A 417 24.50 2.25 -26.06
C GLY A 417 24.23 1.59 -27.41
N LEU A 418 22.99 1.66 -27.90
CA LEU A 418 22.61 1.11 -29.20
C LEU A 418 23.27 1.84 -30.35
N LEU A 419 23.31 3.19 -30.34
CA LEU A 419 23.99 3.99 -31.36
C LEU A 419 25.50 3.72 -31.45
N ALA A 420 26.15 3.35 -30.35
CA ALA A 420 27.59 3.01 -30.35
C ALA A 420 27.90 1.73 -31.17
N HIS A 421 26.89 0.88 -31.42
CA HIS A 421 27.02 -0.36 -32.19
C HIS A 421 26.63 -0.20 -33.66
N VAL A 422 26.09 0.96 -34.07
CA VAL A 422 25.73 1.23 -35.46
C VAL A 422 27.02 1.50 -36.26
N LYS A 423 27.36 0.59 -37.16
CA LYS A 423 28.48 0.77 -38.11
C LYS A 423 28.02 1.64 -39.26
N SER A 424 28.49 2.87 -39.38
CA SER A 424 28.12 3.72 -40.49
C SER A 424 29.34 4.52 -41.00
N GLY A 425 29.70 4.32 -42.28
CA GLY A 425 30.71 5.10 -42.94
C GLY A 425 30.27 6.52 -43.32
N ALA A 426 29.24 6.64 -44.19
CA ALA A 426 28.79 7.92 -44.72
C ALA A 426 27.85 8.71 -43.75
N GLU A 427 27.26 8.06 -42.77
CA GLU A 427 26.28 8.66 -41.85
C GLU A 427 26.89 9.08 -40.48
N GLN A 428 28.19 8.87 -40.27
CA GLN A 428 28.88 9.14 -38.99
C GLN A 428 28.57 10.54 -38.43
N LYS A 429 28.61 11.57 -39.26
CA LYS A 429 28.31 12.95 -38.84
C LYS A 429 26.87 13.15 -38.35
N ARG A 430 25.93 12.36 -38.85
CA ARG A 430 24.52 12.41 -38.40
C ARG A 430 24.39 11.72 -37.05
N ILE A 431 25.04 10.57 -36.89
CA ILE A 431 25.11 9.84 -35.62
C ILE A 431 25.74 10.71 -34.55
N ASP A 432 26.88 11.36 -34.81
CA ASP A 432 27.52 12.24 -33.84
C ASP A 432 26.60 13.40 -33.39
N LYS A 433 25.84 13.99 -34.31
CA LYS A 433 24.87 15.02 -34.01
C LYS A 433 23.70 14.48 -33.14
N LEU A 434 23.25 13.27 -33.43
CA LEU A 434 22.19 12.63 -32.65
C LEU A 434 22.68 12.28 -31.24
N GLN A 435 23.88 11.72 -31.10
CA GLN A 435 24.51 11.46 -29.83
C GLN A 435 24.65 12.74 -29.01
N ALA A 436 25.13 13.84 -29.61
CA ALA A 436 25.22 15.14 -28.93
C ALA A 436 23.85 15.63 -28.40
N LYS A 437 22.80 15.42 -29.21
CA LYS A 437 21.41 15.76 -28.80
C LYS A 437 20.95 14.90 -27.62
N ILE A 438 21.28 13.60 -27.63
CA ILE A 438 20.92 12.69 -26.53
C ILE A 438 21.72 13.04 -25.26
N TYR A 439 23.01 13.36 -25.36
CA TYR A 439 23.83 13.83 -24.24
C TYR A 439 23.26 15.11 -23.62
N LYS A 440 22.82 16.06 -24.44
CA LYS A 440 22.14 17.26 -23.96
C LYS A 440 20.87 16.92 -23.18
N LYS A 441 20.05 16.01 -23.72
CA LYS A 441 18.82 15.53 -23.05
C LYS A 441 19.15 14.84 -21.70
N ILE A 442 20.19 14.02 -21.65
CA ILE A 442 20.65 13.37 -20.40
C ILE A 442 21.03 14.44 -19.37
N TYR A 443 21.79 15.45 -19.78
CA TYR A 443 22.18 16.54 -18.89
C TYR A 443 20.95 17.29 -18.33
N GLU A 444 20.00 17.66 -19.19
CA GLU A 444 18.75 18.36 -18.80
C GLU A 444 17.93 17.52 -17.81
N LEU A 445 17.75 16.22 -18.05
CA LEU A 445 17.02 15.31 -17.17
C LEU A 445 17.72 15.12 -15.81
N ARG A 446 19.07 15.05 -15.81
CA ARG A 446 19.85 14.96 -14.56
C ARG A 446 19.70 16.25 -13.75
N SER A 447 19.80 17.43 -14.38
CA SER A 447 19.59 18.72 -13.73
C SER A 447 18.19 18.79 -13.12
N GLU A 448 17.13 18.44 -13.85
CA GLU A 448 15.75 18.41 -13.35
C GLU A 448 15.61 17.54 -12.09
N ILE A 449 16.23 16.34 -12.09
CA ILE A 449 16.22 15.43 -10.93
C ILE A 449 16.93 16.11 -9.74
N LEU A 450 18.09 16.71 -9.94
CA LEU A 450 18.90 17.31 -8.90
C LEU A 450 18.21 18.57 -8.31
N ASP A 451 17.60 19.40 -9.14
CA ASP A 451 16.86 20.61 -8.71
C ASP A 451 15.62 20.25 -7.91
N SER A 452 14.94 19.17 -8.28
CA SER A 452 13.77 18.69 -7.55
C SER A 452 14.12 17.95 -6.24
N LYS A 453 15.36 17.49 -6.06
CA LYS A 453 15.84 16.65 -4.95
C LYS A 453 15.48 17.18 -3.56
N PRO A 454 15.72 18.46 -3.19
CA PRO A 454 15.42 18.96 -1.84
C PRO A 454 13.93 18.87 -1.50
N LYS A 455 13.07 19.24 -2.46
CA LYS A 455 11.59 19.21 -2.30
C LYS A 455 11.07 17.78 -2.15
N ILE A 456 11.69 16.83 -2.88
CA ILE A 456 11.37 15.42 -2.84
C ILE A 456 11.76 14.84 -1.48
N LEU A 457 13.01 15.02 -1.05
CA LEU A 457 13.51 14.53 0.23
C LEU A 457 12.67 15.01 1.42
N LYS A 458 12.27 16.30 1.44
CA LYS A 458 11.37 16.88 2.46
C LYS A 458 10.00 16.18 2.46
N SER A 459 9.42 15.95 1.28
CA SER A 459 8.11 15.33 1.13
C SER A 459 8.11 13.87 1.63
N PHE A 460 9.12 13.10 1.22
CA PHE A 460 9.26 11.69 1.62
C PHE A 460 9.65 11.52 3.09
N THR A 461 10.33 12.51 3.69
CA THR A 461 10.58 12.51 5.14
C THR A 461 9.27 12.61 5.93
N LYS A 462 8.36 13.50 5.50
CA LYS A 462 7.04 13.63 6.14
C LYS A 462 6.23 12.34 6.02
N LEU A 463 6.21 11.72 4.83
CA LEU A 463 5.52 10.45 4.60
C LEU A 463 6.11 9.32 5.46
N SER A 464 7.44 9.19 5.48
CA SER A 464 8.13 8.17 6.29
C SER A 464 7.84 8.29 7.78
N ARG A 465 7.66 9.51 8.32
CA ARG A 465 7.26 9.72 9.71
C ARG A 465 5.80 9.31 9.95
N GLY A 466 4.90 9.67 9.04
CA GLY A 466 3.48 9.30 9.13
C GLY A 466 3.24 7.79 9.12
N LEU A 467 4.02 7.05 8.33
CA LEU A 467 3.90 5.58 8.26
C LEU A 467 4.31 4.85 9.55
N LYS A 468 5.12 5.48 10.41
CA LYS A 468 5.58 4.86 11.68
C LYS A 468 4.44 4.41 12.59
N ILE A 469 3.36 5.18 12.62
CA ILE A 469 2.22 4.94 13.50
C ILE A 469 1.47 3.62 13.26
N TYR A 470 1.61 3.05 12.06
CA TYR A 470 0.89 1.81 11.69
C TYR A 470 1.61 0.53 12.11
N TYR A 471 2.83 0.60 12.67
CA TYR A 471 3.60 -0.60 13.04
C TYR A 471 4.48 -0.43 14.29
N ILE A 472 4.28 0.65 15.02
CA ILE A 472 4.80 0.83 16.39
C ILE A 472 3.68 0.47 17.38
#